data_2790bec1cb0081d535c028fc384167db
#
_entry.id   2790bec1cb0081d535c028fc384167db
#
_cell.length_a   1.000
_cell.length_b   1.000
_cell.length_c   1.000
_cell.angle_alpha   90.00
_cell.angle_beta   90.00
_cell.angle_gamma   90.00
#
_symmetry.space_group_name_H-M   'P 1'
#
loop_
_entity.id
_entity.type
_entity.pdbx_description
1 polymer ?
#
loop_
_entity_poly.entity_id
_entity_poly.type
_entity_poly.pdbx_seq_one_letter_code
_entity_poly.pdbx_strand_id
1 'polypeptide(L)'
;MSNIVVSPHNLSTKAGIEILRQGGNAIDAAIATNIVQGVVAPETCGIGGDLFALIWINGETKPFCLDSSGYAGSNVDISSLSSYSDIPLDHPMSVTVPGAVRGWYAMHE
;
A
#
# COMPACT_ATOMS: atom_id res chain seq x y z
N MET A 1 -10.49 -24.80 -4.90
CA MET A 1 -10.78 -23.52 -4.21
C MET A 1 -10.88 -22.42 -5.24
N SER A 2 -11.89 -21.56 -5.15
CA SER A 2 -12.00 -20.40 -6.06
C SER A 2 -11.19 -19.26 -5.49
N ASN A 3 -10.27 -18.71 -6.27
CA ASN A 3 -9.49 -17.53 -5.90
C ASN A 3 -10.23 -16.27 -6.39
N ILE A 4 -10.20 -15.21 -5.60
CA ILE A 4 -10.86 -13.94 -5.93
C ILE A 4 -9.84 -12.81 -5.77
N VAL A 5 -9.83 -11.88 -6.73
CA VAL A 5 -9.11 -10.61 -6.66
C VAL A 5 -10.11 -9.49 -6.92
N VAL A 6 -10.10 -8.47 -6.07
CA VAL A 6 -10.94 -7.28 -6.21
C VAL A 6 -10.07 -6.05 -6.08
N SER A 7 -10.22 -5.10 -7.00
CA SER A 7 -9.56 -3.80 -6.96
C SER A 7 -10.40 -2.74 -7.67
N PRO A 8 -10.14 -1.45 -7.46
CA PRO A 8 -10.88 -0.36 -8.10
C PRO A 8 -10.75 -0.31 -9.62
N HIS A 9 -9.65 -0.86 -10.18
CA HIS A 9 -9.41 -0.81 -11.63
C HIS A 9 -9.29 -2.20 -12.24
N ASN A 10 -9.90 -2.43 -13.40
CA ASN A 10 -9.96 -3.74 -14.05
C ASN A 10 -8.58 -4.30 -14.45
N LEU A 11 -7.62 -3.43 -14.81
CA LEU A 11 -6.25 -3.87 -15.16
C LEU A 11 -5.49 -4.34 -13.91
N SER A 12 -5.68 -3.69 -12.78
CA SER A 12 -5.11 -4.11 -11.49
C SER A 12 -5.67 -5.48 -11.08
N THR A 13 -6.99 -5.66 -11.17
CA THR A 13 -7.64 -6.96 -10.90
C THR A 13 -7.10 -8.07 -11.82
N LYS A 14 -6.93 -7.77 -13.11
CA LYS A 14 -6.35 -8.74 -14.07
C LYS A 14 -4.92 -9.14 -13.72
N ALA A 15 -4.09 -8.20 -13.27
CA ALA A 15 -2.72 -8.49 -12.85
C ALA A 15 -2.69 -9.48 -11.68
N GLY A 16 -3.48 -9.27 -10.64
CA GLY A 16 -3.58 -10.20 -9.52
C GLY A 16 -4.12 -11.58 -9.92
N ILE A 17 -5.14 -11.62 -10.78
CA ILE A 17 -5.66 -12.90 -11.31
C ILE A 17 -4.58 -13.65 -12.09
N GLU A 18 -3.77 -12.96 -12.88
CA GLU A 18 -2.71 -13.59 -13.65
C GLU A 18 -1.63 -14.20 -12.75
N ILE A 19 -1.23 -13.52 -11.68
CA ILE A 19 -0.32 -14.07 -10.67
C ILE A 19 -0.89 -15.36 -10.05
N LEU A 20 -2.16 -15.38 -9.68
CA LEU A 20 -2.80 -16.59 -9.15
C LEU A 20 -2.85 -17.72 -10.17
N ARG A 21 -3.03 -17.44 -11.47
CA ARG A 21 -2.99 -18.44 -12.55
C ARG A 21 -1.61 -19.03 -12.75
N GLN A 22 -0.57 -18.25 -12.52
CA GLN A 22 0.84 -18.69 -12.60
C GLN A 22 1.29 -19.45 -11.34
N GLY A 23 0.42 -19.64 -10.35
CA GLY A 23 0.72 -20.40 -9.14
C GLY A 23 1.20 -19.54 -7.96
N GLY A 24 1.15 -18.21 -8.09
CA GLY A 24 1.40 -17.30 -6.98
C GLY A 24 0.31 -17.39 -5.90
N ASN A 25 0.62 -16.92 -4.71
CA ASN A 25 -0.29 -16.90 -3.58
C ASN A 25 -1.11 -15.59 -3.52
N ALA A 26 -1.94 -15.44 -2.49
CA ALA A 26 -2.78 -14.26 -2.31
C ALA A 26 -1.96 -12.97 -2.05
N ILE A 27 -0.80 -13.08 -1.40
CA ILE A 27 0.10 -11.96 -1.13
C ILE A 27 0.74 -11.49 -2.44
N ASP A 28 1.26 -12.42 -3.25
CA ASP A 28 1.83 -12.10 -4.57
C ASP A 28 0.81 -11.40 -5.47
N ALA A 29 -0.43 -11.90 -5.47
CA ALA A 29 -1.52 -11.30 -6.21
C ALA A 29 -1.89 -9.91 -5.70
N ALA A 30 -1.90 -9.69 -4.38
CA ALA A 30 -2.18 -8.39 -3.79
C ALA A 30 -1.09 -7.36 -4.14
N ILE A 31 0.19 -7.74 -4.06
CA ILE A 31 1.32 -6.89 -4.42
C ILE A 31 1.23 -6.50 -5.91
N ALA A 32 1.05 -7.47 -6.81
CA ALA A 32 0.94 -7.20 -8.24
C ALA A 32 -0.26 -6.30 -8.58
N THR A 33 -1.41 -6.54 -7.93
CA THR A 33 -2.60 -5.71 -8.06
C THR A 33 -2.33 -4.27 -7.63
N ASN A 34 -1.66 -4.08 -6.49
CA ASN A 34 -1.37 -2.76 -5.94
C ASN A 34 -0.34 -2.00 -6.79
N ILE A 35 0.70 -2.67 -7.29
CA ILE A 35 1.68 -2.08 -8.21
C ILE A 35 1.00 -1.56 -9.47
N VAL A 36 0.17 -2.39 -10.11
CA VAL A 36 -0.55 -1.98 -11.33
C VAL A 36 -1.56 -0.87 -11.03
N GLN A 37 -2.21 -0.89 -9.85
CA GLN A 37 -3.11 0.18 -9.44
C GLN A 37 -2.41 1.54 -9.43
N GLY A 38 -1.18 1.62 -8.91
CA GLY A 38 -0.39 2.86 -8.89
C GLY A 38 0.01 3.37 -10.28
N VAL A 39 -0.02 2.51 -11.30
CA VAL A 39 0.25 2.91 -12.70
C VAL A 39 -1.01 3.36 -13.43
N VAL A 40 -2.13 2.64 -13.22
CA VAL A 40 -3.37 2.88 -13.98
C VAL A 40 -4.31 3.88 -13.33
N ALA A 41 -4.09 4.19 -12.06
CA ALA A 41 -4.84 5.18 -11.29
C ALA A 41 -3.90 5.90 -10.29
N PRO A 42 -2.90 6.63 -10.81
CA PRO A 42 -1.84 7.24 -10.00
C PRO A 42 -2.36 8.30 -9.02
N GLU A 43 -3.56 8.82 -9.23
CA GLU A 43 -4.23 9.75 -8.32
C GLU A 43 -4.72 9.09 -7.02
N THR A 44 -4.77 7.75 -6.97
CA THR A 44 -5.30 7.01 -5.82
C THR A 44 -4.23 6.35 -4.97
N CYS A 45 -3.09 5.97 -5.55
CA CYS A 45 -1.98 5.34 -4.86
C CYS A 45 -0.70 5.36 -5.69
N GLY A 46 0.43 5.07 -5.07
CA GLY A 46 1.71 5.01 -5.77
C GLY A 46 2.88 4.68 -4.85
N ILE A 47 4.06 4.53 -5.45
CA ILE A 47 5.31 4.16 -4.75
C ILE A 47 5.79 5.23 -3.76
N GLY A 48 5.31 6.45 -3.89
CA GLY A 48 5.62 7.57 -2.99
C GLY A 48 4.74 7.64 -1.73
N GLY A 49 3.78 6.74 -1.59
CA GLY A 49 2.80 6.74 -0.49
C GLY A 49 3.08 5.67 0.55
N ASP A 50 2.03 5.39 1.31
CA ASP A 50 2.00 4.45 2.42
C ASP A 50 1.38 3.12 1.99
N LEU A 51 1.56 2.08 2.82
CA LEU A 51 0.91 0.80 2.63
C LEU A 51 0.45 0.23 3.96
N PHE A 52 -0.79 -0.22 3.99
CA PHE A 52 -1.36 -0.98 5.09
C PHE A 52 -1.86 -2.32 4.56
N ALA A 53 -1.62 -3.40 5.29
CA ALA A 53 -2.11 -4.71 4.92
C ALA A 53 -2.65 -5.47 6.11
N LEU A 54 -3.72 -6.23 5.86
CA LEU A 54 -4.27 -7.22 6.77
C LEU A 54 -4.21 -8.57 6.07
N ILE A 55 -3.43 -9.50 6.64
CA ILE A 55 -3.12 -10.78 6.01
C ILE A 55 -3.59 -11.89 6.91
N TRP A 56 -4.41 -12.80 6.36
CA TRP A 56 -4.79 -14.03 7.06
C TRP A 56 -4.11 -15.23 6.41
N ILE A 57 -3.26 -15.91 7.16
CA ILE A 57 -2.61 -17.16 6.72
C ILE A 57 -3.42 -18.33 7.23
N ASN A 58 -3.64 -19.32 6.35
CA ASN A 58 -4.38 -20.53 6.71
C ASN A 58 -3.69 -21.27 7.87
N GLY A 59 -4.47 -21.59 8.89
CA GLY A 59 -3.97 -22.24 10.11
C GLY A 59 -3.59 -21.27 11.24
N GLU A 60 -3.50 -19.98 10.97
CA GLU A 60 -3.26 -18.96 12.00
C GLU A 60 -4.57 -18.57 12.71
N THR A 61 -4.46 -18.21 13.98
CA THR A 61 -5.60 -17.81 14.82
C THR A 61 -5.89 -16.32 14.79
N LYS A 62 -4.96 -15.52 14.25
CA LYS A 62 -5.05 -14.06 14.16
C LYS A 62 -4.50 -13.58 12.82
N PRO A 63 -5.03 -12.49 12.26
CA PRO A 63 -4.42 -11.86 11.10
C PRO A 63 -3.09 -11.18 11.46
N PHE A 64 -2.20 -11.12 10.50
CA PHE A 64 -1.03 -10.26 10.53
C PHE A 64 -1.44 -8.86 10.04
N CYS A 65 -1.03 -7.84 10.79
CA CYS A 65 -1.24 -6.45 10.42
C CYS A 65 0.11 -5.85 10.06
N LEU A 66 0.21 -5.28 8.86
CA LEU A 66 1.36 -4.53 8.43
C LEU A 66 0.98 -3.05 8.39
N ASP A 67 1.74 -2.24 9.11
CA ASP A 67 1.77 -0.80 9.00
C ASP A 67 3.10 -0.39 8.34
N SER A 68 3.03 0.02 7.11
CA SER A 68 4.12 0.60 6.34
C SER A 68 3.77 2.03 5.92
N SER A 69 3.19 2.79 6.84
CA SER A 69 3.08 4.24 6.76
C SER A 69 4.46 4.84 6.96
N GLY A 70 4.88 5.75 6.12
CA GLY A 70 6.18 6.37 6.25
C GLY A 70 6.30 7.23 7.51
N TYR A 71 7.52 7.45 7.94
CA TYR A 71 7.80 8.40 9.02
C TYR A 71 7.68 9.84 8.55
N ALA A 72 7.38 10.76 9.46
CA ALA A 72 7.59 12.18 9.21
C ALA A 72 9.08 12.44 8.93
N GLY A 73 9.37 13.38 8.05
CA GLY A 73 10.77 13.77 7.77
C GLY A 73 11.48 14.26 9.04
N SER A 74 12.76 13.96 9.18
CA SER A 74 13.55 14.29 10.37
C SER A 74 13.64 15.80 10.68
N ASN A 75 13.40 16.64 9.68
CA ASN A 75 13.46 18.10 9.80
C ASN A 75 12.08 18.75 9.89
N VAL A 76 11.04 17.99 10.18
CA VAL A 76 9.70 18.54 10.40
C VAL A 76 9.70 19.35 11.68
N ASP A 77 9.41 20.67 11.55
CA ASP A 77 9.20 21.56 12.67
C ASP A 77 7.70 21.84 12.85
N ILE A 78 7.14 21.29 13.90
CA ILE A 78 5.72 21.46 14.24
C ILE A 78 5.37 22.93 14.47
N SER A 79 6.31 23.75 14.94
CA SER A 79 6.09 25.18 15.18
C SER A 79 5.76 25.94 13.90
N SER A 80 6.30 25.50 12.76
CA SER A 80 6.01 26.08 11.45
C SER A 80 4.58 25.83 10.98
N LEU A 81 3.89 24.85 11.59
CA LEU A 81 2.49 24.49 11.30
C LEU A 81 1.49 25.17 12.23
N SER A 82 1.95 25.98 13.19
CA SER A 82 1.11 26.60 14.23
C SER A 82 0.01 27.55 13.70
N SER A 83 0.18 28.04 12.45
CA SER A 83 -0.82 28.88 11.77
C SER A 83 -1.95 28.08 11.11
N TYR A 84 -1.85 26.75 11.03
CA TYR A 84 -2.83 25.87 10.41
C TYR A 84 -3.61 25.10 11.46
N SER A 85 -4.93 24.95 11.27
CA SER A 85 -5.75 24.03 12.07
C SER A 85 -5.45 22.58 11.73
N ASP A 86 -5.14 22.32 10.45
CA ASP A 86 -4.79 21.01 9.89
C ASP A 86 -3.69 21.22 8.86
N ILE A 87 -2.84 20.20 8.64
CA ILE A 87 -1.82 20.27 7.61
C ILE A 87 -2.51 20.25 6.23
N PRO A 88 -2.38 21.28 5.39
CA PRO A 88 -2.97 21.25 4.05
C PRO A 88 -2.42 20.09 3.20
N LEU A 89 -3.27 19.47 2.39
CA LEU A 89 -2.89 18.30 1.57
C LEU A 89 -1.77 18.61 0.55
N ASP A 90 -1.67 19.85 0.10
CA ASP A 90 -0.65 20.35 -0.82
C ASP A 90 0.60 20.91 -0.12
N HIS A 91 0.64 20.85 1.22
CA HIS A 91 1.79 21.33 1.98
C HIS A 91 2.91 20.27 1.97
N PRO A 92 4.19 20.65 1.76
CA PRO A 92 5.30 19.68 1.75
C PRO A 92 5.40 18.82 3.02
N MET A 93 4.96 19.32 4.17
CA MET A 93 4.95 18.58 5.44
C MET A 93 3.83 17.54 5.56
N SER A 94 2.90 17.48 4.61
CA SER A 94 1.91 16.40 4.53
C SER A 94 2.51 15.12 3.95
N VAL A 95 3.70 15.19 3.35
CA VAL A 95 4.37 14.06 2.70
C VAL A 95 5.24 13.32 3.71
N THR A 96 4.97 12.02 3.88
CA THR A 96 5.80 11.11 4.68
C THR A 96 6.97 10.56 3.85
N VAL A 97 7.96 9.96 4.53
CA VAL A 97 8.97 9.15 3.85
C VAL A 97 8.28 7.94 3.22
N PRO A 98 8.42 7.66 1.91
CA PRO A 98 7.67 6.60 1.24
C PRO A 98 7.82 5.23 1.89
N GLY A 99 6.70 4.59 2.23
CA GLY A 99 6.67 3.29 2.88
C GLY A 99 6.15 2.14 2.00
N ALA A 100 5.45 2.44 0.90
CA ALA A 100 4.76 1.45 0.09
C ALA A 100 5.66 0.31 -0.40
N VAL A 101 6.81 0.63 -1.00
CA VAL A 101 7.75 -0.38 -1.54
C VAL A 101 8.32 -1.27 -0.43
N ARG A 102 8.66 -0.69 0.72
CA ARG A 102 9.10 -1.47 1.88
C ARG A 102 8.00 -2.41 2.38
N GLY A 103 6.75 -1.96 2.34
CA GLY A 103 5.60 -2.78 2.68
C GLY A 103 5.44 -3.99 1.76
N TRP A 104 5.63 -3.82 0.45
CA TRP A 104 5.62 -4.95 -0.49
C TRP A 104 6.71 -5.98 -0.17
N TYR A 105 7.92 -5.52 0.13
CA TYR A 105 9.02 -6.40 0.56
C TYR A 105 8.66 -7.17 1.83
N ALA A 106 8.17 -6.49 2.86
CA ALA A 106 7.79 -7.11 4.12
C ALA A 106 6.62 -8.11 4.01
N MET A 107 5.76 -7.92 3.00
CA MET A 107 4.68 -8.88 2.71
C MET A 107 5.17 -10.12 1.97
N HIS A 108 6.24 -9.98 1.18
CA HIS A 108 6.77 -11.04 0.32
C HIS A 108 7.71 -11.99 1.06
N GLU A 109 8.39 -11.54 2.13
CA GLU A 109 9.27 -12.35 3.00
C GLU A 109 8.47 -13.35 3.87
#